data_f4129a63ef6e20a56946aaac0a6da7e4
#
_entry.id   f4129a63ef6e20a56946aaac0a6da7e4
#
_cell.length_a   1.000
_cell.length_b   1.000
_cell.length_c   1.000
_cell.angle_alpha   90.00
_cell.angle_beta   90.00
_cell.angle_gamma   90.00
#
_symmetry.space_group_name_H-M   'P 1'
#
loop_
_entity.id
_entity.type
_entity.pdbx_description
1 polymer ?
#
loop_
_entity_poly.entity_id
_entity_poly.type
_entity_poly.pdbx_seq_one_letter_code
_entity_poly.pdbx_strand_id
1 'polypeptide(L)'
;MPRPLIAAIAKAILLLDAILILLALAGAAYQALGRSRDARRFPQHGRSIQAGRIKLNLDCTGDRSRGAAMVVLDSGSGVPALGWILVLSEVAKFARVCSYDRAGYGWSDPGPEPRTSIKIARELKALLEAAGERGPYVMVAHSFGGFNVRVFTSLYPADVAGVVLVEGSHEDEDQRMMQLLPASVIEREAKADQRNERIHRIMGPLRVWLGIQRLQIETGWGTPDYGMQSSRLPKRLREEFLYLRQQANFGRAVAAEGRAFPQSVAEIRKAGGLGDRPLIVLTAGKPLDPDPILTNEQMDKLENLWIYDLRLQEAHLSTRGKQIIVPDSTHMIPIDRPDAVVSARVPQWRRNRWTSAIR
;
A
#
# COMPACT_ATOMS: atom_id res chain seq x y z
N MET A 1 -9.09 -43.77 37.78
CA MET A 1 -10.37 -43.06 37.62
C MET A 1 -11.47 -44.09 37.32
N PRO A 2 -12.68 -43.97 37.89
CA PRO A 2 -13.75 -44.90 37.62
C PRO A 2 -14.20 -44.83 36.15
N ARG A 3 -14.40 -46.01 35.51
CA ARG A 3 -14.82 -46.13 34.09
C ARG A 3 -15.97 -45.18 33.65
N PRO A 4 -17.03 -44.92 34.47
CA PRO A 4 -18.11 -44.03 34.08
C PRO A 4 -17.65 -42.56 33.93
N LEU A 5 -16.70 -42.11 34.71
CA LEU A 5 -16.15 -40.75 34.60
C LEU A 5 -15.37 -40.54 33.31
N ILE A 6 -14.57 -41.52 32.89
CA ILE A 6 -13.84 -41.50 31.61
C ILE A 6 -14.83 -41.44 30.44
N ALA A 7 -15.91 -42.22 30.47
CA ALA A 7 -16.93 -42.22 29.44
C ALA A 7 -17.70 -40.86 29.38
N ALA A 8 -17.97 -40.24 30.52
CA ALA A 8 -18.62 -38.93 30.57
C ALA A 8 -17.71 -37.81 30.01
N ILE A 9 -16.42 -37.83 30.36
CA ILE A 9 -15.41 -36.89 29.82
C ILE A 9 -15.28 -37.07 28.29
N ALA A 10 -15.19 -38.33 27.80
CA ALA A 10 -15.09 -38.61 26.36
C ALA A 10 -16.34 -38.08 25.59
N LYS A 11 -17.56 -38.25 26.13
CA LYS A 11 -18.76 -37.70 25.53
C LYS A 11 -18.77 -36.18 25.53
N ALA A 12 -18.32 -35.52 26.62
CA ALA A 12 -18.21 -34.08 26.69
C ALA A 12 -17.20 -33.52 25.67
N ILE A 13 -16.06 -34.15 25.48
CA ILE A 13 -15.08 -33.80 24.46
C ILE A 13 -15.68 -33.94 23.06
N LEU A 14 -16.31 -35.06 22.74
CA LEU A 14 -16.96 -35.29 21.43
C LEU A 14 -18.06 -34.25 21.15
N LEU A 15 -18.84 -33.89 22.15
CA LEU A 15 -19.86 -32.84 22.01
C LEU A 15 -19.23 -31.48 21.76
N LEU A 16 -18.16 -31.14 22.49
CA LEU A 16 -17.41 -29.90 22.28
C LEU A 16 -16.82 -29.83 20.89
N ASP A 17 -16.19 -30.92 20.42
CA ASP A 17 -15.62 -31.01 19.07
C ASP A 17 -16.71 -30.83 18.00
N ALA A 18 -17.86 -31.49 18.18
CA ALA A 18 -19.00 -31.33 17.27
C ALA A 18 -19.50 -29.89 17.21
N ILE A 19 -19.61 -29.21 18.35
CA ILE A 19 -19.99 -27.79 18.42
C ILE A 19 -18.95 -26.92 17.72
N LEU A 20 -17.66 -27.13 17.96
CA LEU A 20 -16.59 -26.37 17.31
C LEU A 20 -16.59 -26.55 15.79
N ILE A 21 -16.81 -27.78 15.31
CA ILE A 21 -16.94 -28.07 13.87
C ILE A 21 -18.16 -27.34 13.28
N LEU A 22 -19.31 -27.39 13.94
CA LEU A 22 -20.50 -26.69 13.47
C LEU A 22 -20.30 -25.18 13.42
N LEU A 23 -19.67 -24.58 14.43
CA LEU A 23 -19.34 -23.16 14.44
C LEU A 23 -18.36 -22.81 13.32
N ALA A 24 -17.37 -23.64 13.06
CA ALA A 24 -16.41 -23.46 11.96
C ALA A 24 -17.10 -23.50 10.59
N LEU A 25 -17.99 -24.48 10.38
CA LEU A 25 -18.79 -24.60 9.15
C LEU A 25 -19.75 -23.40 8.96
N ALA A 26 -20.43 -22.99 10.02
CA ALA A 26 -21.30 -21.81 9.99
C ALA A 26 -20.51 -20.54 9.66
N GLY A 27 -19.35 -20.36 10.27
CA GLY A 27 -18.45 -19.24 9.98
C GLY A 27 -17.94 -19.26 8.53
N ALA A 28 -17.53 -20.41 8.01
CA ALA A 28 -17.12 -20.56 6.63
C ALA A 28 -18.25 -20.27 5.63
N ALA A 29 -19.46 -20.73 5.91
CA ALA A 29 -20.64 -20.45 5.11
C ALA A 29 -20.98 -18.94 5.13
N TYR A 30 -20.96 -18.31 6.32
CA TYR A 30 -21.15 -16.87 6.48
C TYR A 30 -20.14 -16.06 5.65
N GLN A 31 -18.85 -16.44 5.70
CA GLN A 31 -17.80 -15.81 4.90
C GLN A 31 -18.02 -16.00 3.40
N ALA A 32 -18.38 -17.21 2.96
CA ALA A 32 -18.62 -17.51 1.54
C ALA A 32 -19.81 -16.72 0.99
N LEU A 33 -20.93 -16.68 1.72
CA LEU A 33 -22.13 -15.90 1.36
C LEU A 33 -21.80 -14.40 1.34
N GLY A 34 -21.09 -13.91 2.36
CA GLY A 34 -20.66 -12.52 2.43
C GLY A 34 -19.78 -12.13 1.26
N ARG A 35 -18.78 -12.96 0.89
CA ARG A 35 -17.92 -12.71 -0.29
C ARG A 35 -18.72 -12.65 -1.59
N SER A 36 -19.69 -13.55 -1.79
CA SER A 36 -20.55 -13.54 -2.98
C SER A 36 -21.42 -12.28 -3.03
N ARG A 37 -21.93 -11.82 -1.89
CA ARG A 37 -22.69 -10.56 -1.79
C ARG A 37 -21.81 -9.36 -2.14
N ASP A 38 -20.61 -9.28 -1.55
CA ASP A 38 -19.70 -8.17 -1.72
C ASP A 38 -19.14 -8.11 -3.14
N ALA A 39 -18.84 -9.25 -3.77
CA ALA A 39 -18.41 -9.30 -5.16
C ALA A 39 -19.45 -8.73 -6.14
N ARG A 40 -20.75 -8.88 -5.83
CA ARG A 40 -21.84 -8.24 -6.60
C ARG A 40 -21.99 -6.75 -6.27
N ARG A 41 -21.73 -6.37 -5.02
CA ARG A 41 -21.87 -4.99 -4.54
C ARG A 41 -20.69 -4.10 -4.97
N PHE A 42 -19.49 -4.67 -5.02
CA PHE A 42 -18.22 -4.00 -5.32
C PHE A 42 -17.57 -4.66 -6.54
N PRO A 43 -18.05 -4.32 -7.76
CA PRO A 43 -17.46 -4.83 -8.98
C PRO A 43 -16.03 -4.32 -9.15
N GLN A 44 -15.22 -5.05 -9.92
CA GLN A 44 -13.86 -4.67 -10.23
C GLN A 44 -13.82 -3.27 -10.86
N HIS A 45 -12.98 -2.39 -10.32
CA HIS A 45 -12.54 -1.17 -10.96
C HIS A 45 -11.40 -1.50 -11.94
N GLY A 46 -11.48 -0.95 -13.16
CA GLY A 46 -10.49 -1.26 -14.18
C GLY A 46 -10.67 -2.62 -14.85
N ARG A 47 -9.59 -3.23 -15.27
CA ARG A 47 -9.58 -4.49 -16.01
C ARG A 47 -8.38 -5.36 -15.68
N SER A 48 -8.55 -6.68 -15.69
CA SER A 48 -7.47 -7.65 -15.54
C SER A 48 -6.65 -7.76 -16.82
N ILE A 49 -5.35 -7.50 -16.75
CA ILE A 49 -4.39 -7.54 -17.87
C ILE A 49 -3.38 -8.65 -17.59
N GLN A 50 -3.08 -9.45 -18.61
CA GLN A 50 -2.03 -10.47 -18.50
C GLN A 50 -0.65 -9.82 -18.50
N ALA A 51 0.01 -9.76 -17.35
CA ALA A 51 1.37 -9.24 -17.15
C ALA A 51 2.34 -10.42 -16.93
N GLY A 52 2.90 -10.94 -18.00
CA GLY A 52 3.69 -12.17 -17.95
C GLY A 52 2.85 -13.38 -17.55
N ARG A 53 3.11 -13.98 -16.39
CA ARG A 53 2.41 -15.22 -15.94
C ARG A 53 1.19 -14.97 -15.05
N ILE A 54 0.95 -13.72 -14.65
CA ILE A 54 -0.13 -13.35 -13.73
C ILE A 54 -1.02 -12.29 -14.36
N LYS A 55 -2.27 -12.19 -13.91
CA LYS A 55 -3.17 -11.11 -14.28
C LYS A 55 -3.12 -10.05 -13.18
N LEU A 56 -2.89 -8.82 -13.59
CA LEU A 56 -2.93 -7.66 -12.69
C LEU A 56 -4.10 -6.75 -13.08
N ASN A 57 -4.73 -6.18 -12.08
CA ASN A 57 -5.77 -5.19 -12.27
C ASN A 57 -5.15 -3.83 -12.58
N LEU A 58 -5.64 -3.20 -13.65
CA LEU A 58 -5.25 -1.87 -14.07
C LEU A 58 -6.50 -1.03 -14.32
N ASP A 59 -6.63 0.06 -13.56
CA ASP A 59 -7.71 1.04 -13.72
C ASP A 59 -7.16 2.31 -14.34
N CYS A 60 -7.55 2.58 -15.59
CA CYS A 60 -7.07 3.71 -16.35
C CYS A 60 -8.21 4.57 -16.85
N THR A 61 -8.12 5.87 -16.63
CA THR A 61 -9.11 6.87 -17.05
C THR A 61 -8.43 8.13 -17.57
N GLY A 62 -9.23 9.05 -18.13
CA GLY A 62 -8.73 10.29 -18.75
C GLY A 62 -8.24 10.10 -20.18
N ASP A 63 -7.99 11.22 -20.86
CA ASP A 63 -7.69 11.26 -22.28
C ASP A 63 -6.20 11.47 -22.55
N ARG A 64 -5.64 10.67 -23.47
CA ARG A 64 -4.25 10.80 -23.96
C ARG A 64 -4.05 11.97 -24.93
N SER A 65 -5.12 12.40 -25.62
CA SER A 65 -5.06 13.44 -26.67
C SER A 65 -4.67 14.81 -26.13
N ARG A 66 -4.72 15.02 -24.80
CA ARG A 66 -4.45 16.32 -24.14
C ARG A 66 -2.97 16.70 -24.08
N GLY A 67 -2.07 15.92 -24.68
CA GLY A 67 -0.65 16.26 -24.76
C GLY A 67 0.12 16.20 -23.41
N ALA A 68 -0.52 15.75 -22.34
CA ALA A 68 0.12 15.53 -21.05
C ALA A 68 0.80 14.16 -21.00
N ALA A 69 1.87 14.03 -20.20
CA ALA A 69 2.43 12.72 -19.89
C ALA A 69 1.40 11.89 -19.10
N MET A 70 1.42 10.60 -19.33
CA MET A 70 0.57 9.67 -18.60
C MET A 70 1.02 9.55 -17.15
N VAL A 71 0.06 9.52 -16.23
CA VAL A 71 0.32 9.36 -14.79
C VAL A 71 0.11 7.91 -14.37
N VAL A 72 1.05 7.37 -13.60
CA VAL A 72 0.96 6.04 -12.99
C VAL A 72 1.02 6.18 -11.49
N LEU A 73 0.02 5.61 -10.79
CA LEU A 73 -0.15 5.69 -9.34
C LEU A 73 0.23 4.36 -8.70
N ASP A 74 1.26 4.34 -7.83
CA ASP A 74 1.69 3.18 -7.05
C ASP A 74 1.36 3.38 -5.56
N SER A 75 0.63 2.46 -4.98
CA SER A 75 0.12 2.55 -3.61
C SER A 75 1.16 2.13 -2.56
N GLY A 76 0.92 2.51 -1.32
CA GLY A 76 1.67 2.03 -0.15
C GLY A 76 1.45 0.55 0.15
N SER A 77 2.22 -0.01 1.09
CA SER A 77 2.00 -1.37 1.56
C SER A 77 0.62 -1.47 2.23
N GLY A 78 -0.10 -2.55 1.95
CA GLY A 78 -1.44 -2.75 2.48
C GLY A 78 -2.53 -1.84 1.90
N VAL A 79 -2.26 -1.10 0.82
CA VAL A 79 -3.23 -0.20 0.16
C VAL A 79 -3.48 -0.66 -1.28
N PRO A 80 -4.70 -1.15 -1.62
CA PRO A 80 -5.10 -1.41 -3.01
C PRO A 80 -5.14 -0.14 -3.86
N ALA A 81 -5.23 -0.29 -5.18
CA ALA A 81 -5.39 0.81 -6.13
C ALA A 81 -6.54 1.78 -5.77
N LEU A 82 -7.57 1.28 -5.11
CA LEU A 82 -8.70 2.07 -4.60
C LEU A 82 -8.27 3.23 -3.67
N GLY A 83 -7.11 3.14 -3.02
CA GLY A 83 -6.54 4.22 -2.21
C GLY A 83 -6.27 5.52 -3.00
N TRP A 84 -6.19 5.43 -4.32
CA TRP A 84 -5.99 6.56 -5.22
C TRP A 84 -7.28 7.14 -5.81
N ILE A 85 -8.46 6.61 -5.46
CA ILE A 85 -9.73 6.94 -6.14
C ILE A 85 -10.04 8.44 -6.19
N LEU A 86 -9.72 9.17 -5.10
CA LEU A 86 -9.93 10.62 -5.02
C LEU A 86 -8.96 11.40 -5.91
N VAL A 87 -7.74 10.94 -6.04
CA VAL A 87 -6.70 11.53 -6.90
C VAL A 87 -6.94 11.16 -8.37
N LEU A 88 -7.24 9.91 -8.64
CA LEU A 88 -7.44 9.37 -9.98
C LEU A 88 -8.53 10.14 -10.74
N SER A 89 -9.68 10.39 -10.10
CA SER A 89 -10.80 11.11 -10.71
C SER A 89 -10.46 12.57 -11.06
N GLU A 90 -9.65 13.22 -10.24
CA GLU A 90 -9.25 14.62 -10.49
C GLU A 90 -8.17 14.73 -11.57
N VAL A 91 -7.16 13.83 -11.53
CA VAL A 91 -6.11 13.79 -12.55
C VAL A 91 -6.68 13.45 -13.94
N ALA A 92 -7.69 12.59 -14.00
CA ALA A 92 -8.37 12.21 -15.23
C ALA A 92 -8.98 13.40 -16.01
N LYS A 93 -9.26 14.51 -15.33
CA LYS A 93 -9.80 15.73 -15.97
C LYS A 93 -8.80 16.40 -16.90
N PHE A 94 -7.50 16.14 -16.75
CA PHE A 94 -6.46 16.81 -17.54
C PHE A 94 -5.36 15.88 -18.11
N ALA A 95 -5.25 14.64 -17.65
CA ALA A 95 -4.27 13.66 -18.10
C ALA A 95 -4.83 12.24 -18.14
N ARG A 96 -4.19 11.37 -18.92
CA ARG A 96 -4.36 9.92 -18.78
C ARG A 96 -3.74 9.48 -17.50
N VAL A 97 -4.47 8.76 -16.63
CA VAL A 97 -4.00 8.28 -15.34
C VAL A 97 -4.40 6.83 -15.15
N CYS A 98 -3.49 6.05 -14.59
CA CYS A 98 -3.72 4.66 -14.23
C CYS A 98 -3.29 4.41 -12.80
N SER A 99 -4.12 3.69 -12.05
CA SER A 99 -3.74 3.00 -10.81
C SER A 99 -3.79 1.50 -11.02
N TYR A 100 -3.06 0.73 -10.24
CA TYR A 100 -3.02 -0.72 -10.37
C TYR A 100 -2.97 -1.42 -9.03
N ASP A 101 -3.49 -2.63 -8.98
CA ASP A 101 -3.31 -3.50 -7.83
C ASP A 101 -2.05 -4.35 -8.03
N ARG A 102 -1.11 -4.26 -7.09
CA ARG A 102 0.04 -5.17 -7.07
C ARG A 102 -0.44 -6.62 -6.91
N ALA A 103 0.40 -7.55 -7.31
CA ALA A 103 0.06 -8.98 -7.23
C ALA A 103 -0.38 -9.39 -5.81
N GLY A 104 -1.56 -9.97 -5.71
CA GLY A 104 -2.24 -10.36 -4.48
C GLY A 104 -3.08 -9.27 -3.82
N TYR A 105 -3.06 -8.04 -4.34
CA TYR A 105 -3.91 -6.93 -3.90
C TYR A 105 -5.18 -6.85 -4.75
N GLY A 106 -6.23 -6.28 -4.17
CA GLY A 106 -7.45 -5.95 -4.89
C GLY A 106 -7.97 -7.09 -5.78
N TRP A 107 -8.03 -6.84 -7.07
CA TRP A 107 -8.47 -7.80 -8.08
C TRP A 107 -7.32 -8.48 -8.85
N SER A 108 -6.08 -8.33 -8.38
CA SER A 108 -4.91 -8.96 -9.00
C SER A 108 -4.69 -10.39 -8.51
N ASP A 109 -4.19 -11.25 -9.41
CA ASP A 109 -3.72 -12.58 -9.06
C ASP A 109 -2.58 -12.52 -8.03
N PRO A 110 -2.39 -13.56 -7.19
CA PRO A 110 -1.21 -13.65 -6.36
C PRO A 110 0.06 -13.77 -7.21
N GLY A 111 1.12 -13.10 -6.78
CA GLY A 111 2.42 -13.16 -7.42
C GLY A 111 3.39 -14.12 -6.72
N PRO A 112 4.44 -14.56 -7.43
CA PRO A 112 5.49 -15.38 -6.82
C PRO A 112 6.35 -14.56 -5.84
N GLU A 113 6.83 -15.19 -4.78
CA GLU A 113 7.79 -14.61 -3.84
C GLU A 113 9.24 -14.71 -4.37
N PRO A 114 10.18 -13.90 -3.85
CA PRO A 114 9.96 -12.78 -2.92
C PRO A 114 9.29 -11.57 -3.60
N ARG A 115 8.56 -10.75 -2.82
CA ARG A 115 7.85 -9.55 -3.32
C ARG A 115 8.73 -8.31 -3.16
N THR A 116 9.84 -8.24 -3.88
CA THR A 116 10.78 -7.12 -3.84
C THR A 116 10.39 -6.00 -4.79
N SER A 117 10.94 -4.79 -4.57
CA SER A 117 10.69 -3.63 -5.42
C SER A 117 11.13 -3.84 -6.88
N ILE A 118 12.25 -4.55 -7.15
CA ILE A 118 12.65 -4.91 -8.52
C ILE A 118 11.59 -5.77 -9.19
N LYS A 119 11.04 -6.75 -8.48
CA LYS A 119 10.01 -7.63 -9.03
C LYS A 119 8.72 -6.87 -9.32
N ILE A 120 8.29 -6.03 -8.38
CA ILE A 120 7.12 -5.17 -8.53
C ILE A 120 7.30 -4.22 -9.72
N ALA A 121 8.46 -3.57 -9.85
CA ALA A 121 8.77 -2.68 -10.95
C ALA A 121 8.73 -3.38 -12.32
N ARG A 122 9.25 -4.62 -12.41
CA ARG A 122 9.18 -5.42 -13.64
C ARG A 122 7.75 -5.86 -13.99
N GLU A 123 6.96 -6.24 -13.00
CA GLU A 123 5.54 -6.57 -13.18
C GLU A 123 4.75 -5.35 -13.66
N LEU A 124 5.01 -4.17 -13.09
CA LEU A 124 4.40 -2.91 -13.55
C LEU A 124 4.78 -2.58 -15.00
N LYS A 125 6.05 -2.75 -15.38
CA LYS A 125 6.48 -2.54 -16.76
C LYS A 125 5.73 -3.47 -17.72
N ALA A 126 5.69 -4.76 -17.40
CA ALA A 126 4.97 -5.76 -18.21
C ALA A 126 3.46 -5.47 -18.29
N LEU A 127 2.86 -5.00 -17.18
CA LEU A 127 1.45 -4.61 -17.13
C LEU A 127 1.16 -3.44 -18.05
N LEU A 128 1.95 -2.37 -17.99
CA LEU A 128 1.76 -1.17 -18.82
C LEU A 128 1.95 -1.48 -20.30
N GLU A 129 2.95 -2.28 -20.65
CA GLU A 129 3.18 -2.73 -22.03
C GLU A 129 2.03 -3.57 -22.58
N ALA A 130 1.58 -4.56 -21.79
CA ALA A 130 0.48 -5.44 -22.19
C ALA A 130 -0.86 -4.67 -22.31
N ALA A 131 -1.03 -3.62 -21.53
CA ALA A 131 -2.18 -2.72 -21.60
C ALA A 131 -2.12 -1.75 -22.79
N GLY A 132 -1.00 -1.66 -23.50
CA GLY A 132 -0.76 -0.66 -24.55
C GLY A 132 -0.57 0.76 -24.01
N GLU A 133 -0.31 0.89 -22.70
CA GLU A 133 -0.06 2.16 -22.04
C GLU A 133 1.43 2.50 -22.15
N ARG A 134 1.76 3.49 -22.98
CA ARG A 134 3.15 3.85 -23.30
C ARG A 134 3.61 5.11 -22.56
N GLY A 135 4.88 5.12 -22.14
CA GLY A 135 5.55 6.28 -21.55
C GLY A 135 5.87 7.40 -22.55
N PRO A 136 6.58 8.43 -22.11
CA PRO A 136 7.10 8.54 -20.75
C PRO A 136 6.03 8.87 -19.71
N TYR A 137 6.22 8.31 -18.50
CA TYR A 137 5.27 8.41 -17.39
C TYR A 137 5.66 9.49 -16.40
N VAL A 138 4.69 10.09 -15.75
CA VAL A 138 4.85 10.71 -14.42
C VAL A 138 4.47 9.65 -13.38
N MET A 139 5.46 9.20 -12.60
CA MET A 139 5.25 8.21 -11.56
C MET A 139 4.87 8.90 -10.26
N VAL A 140 3.72 8.57 -9.68
CA VAL A 140 3.24 9.09 -8.40
C VAL A 140 3.13 7.93 -7.43
N ALA A 141 3.80 8.01 -6.30
CA ALA A 141 3.90 6.87 -5.41
C ALA A 141 3.74 7.25 -3.94
N HIS A 142 2.95 6.47 -3.22
CA HIS A 142 2.72 6.62 -1.79
C HIS A 142 3.49 5.59 -0.99
N SER A 143 4.16 6.02 0.10
CA SER A 143 4.78 5.13 1.08
C SER A 143 5.73 4.12 0.41
N PHE A 144 5.60 2.82 0.64
CA PHE A 144 6.39 1.75 0.01
C PHE A 144 6.38 1.82 -1.54
N GLY A 145 5.32 2.35 -2.16
CA GLY A 145 5.29 2.62 -3.60
C GLY A 145 6.45 3.51 -4.06
N GLY A 146 6.98 4.37 -3.18
CA GLY A 146 8.17 5.19 -3.43
C GLY A 146 9.40 4.36 -3.80
N PHE A 147 9.63 3.23 -3.12
CA PHE A 147 10.70 2.29 -3.48
C PHE A 147 10.48 1.70 -4.87
N ASN A 148 9.25 1.28 -5.15
CA ASN A 148 8.92 0.64 -6.42
C ASN A 148 9.16 1.58 -7.60
N VAL A 149 8.73 2.85 -7.51
CA VAL A 149 8.90 3.82 -8.62
C VAL A 149 10.33 4.32 -8.75
N ARG A 150 11.10 4.42 -7.65
CA ARG A 150 12.55 4.74 -7.72
C ARG A 150 13.29 3.62 -8.42
N VAL A 151 13.03 2.36 -8.08
CA VAL A 151 13.59 1.17 -8.75
C VAL A 151 13.11 1.09 -10.21
N PHE A 152 11.83 1.35 -10.48
CA PHE A 152 11.32 1.42 -11.86
C PHE A 152 12.05 2.46 -12.69
N THR A 153 12.28 3.64 -12.12
CA THR A 153 13.00 4.74 -12.79
C THR A 153 14.44 4.39 -13.09
N SER A 154 15.09 3.66 -12.19
CA SER A 154 16.47 3.17 -12.40
C SER A 154 16.55 2.10 -13.50
N LEU A 155 15.57 1.18 -13.53
CA LEU A 155 15.54 0.11 -14.54
C LEU A 155 15.09 0.61 -15.93
N TYR A 156 14.20 1.59 -15.99
CA TYR A 156 13.57 2.09 -17.21
C TYR A 156 13.63 3.62 -17.30
N PRO A 157 14.84 4.21 -17.31
CA PRO A 157 15.00 5.66 -17.19
C PRO A 157 14.37 6.45 -18.34
N ALA A 158 14.30 5.89 -19.55
CA ALA A 158 13.66 6.54 -20.70
C ALA A 158 12.13 6.60 -20.59
N ASP A 159 11.54 5.75 -19.76
CA ASP A 159 10.08 5.68 -19.59
C ASP A 159 9.55 6.65 -18.53
N VAL A 160 10.40 7.37 -17.81
CA VAL A 160 9.99 8.23 -16.70
C VAL A 160 10.34 9.70 -16.96
N ALA A 161 9.33 10.54 -17.07
CA ALA A 161 9.42 11.97 -17.27
C ALA A 161 9.53 12.77 -15.97
N GLY A 162 9.04 12.26 -14.87
CA GLY A 162 9.06 12.90 -13.56
C GLY A 162 8.50 11.99 -12.47
N VAL A 163 8.76 12.34 -11.22
CA VAL A 163 8.37 11.55 -10.05
C VAL A 163 7.70 12.44 -9.01
N VAL A 164 6.65 11.94 -8.38
CA VAL A 164 6.03 12.53 -7.18
C VAL A 164 6.05 11.48 -6.09
N LEU A 165 6.82 11.70 -5.04
CA LEU A 165 6.81 10.87 -3.84
C LEU A 165 5.83 11.48 -2.84
N VAL A 166 4.85 10.70 -2.43
CA VAL A 166 3.80 11.10 -1.51
C VAL A 166 4.02 10.34 -0.21
N GLU A 167 4.64 10.97 0.77
CA GLU A 167 5.06 10.30 2.00
C GLU A 167 5.84 9.01 1.71
N GLY A 168 6.80 9.10 0.78
CA GLY A 168 7.58 7.95 0.34
C GLY A 168 8.34 7.27 1.49
N SER A 169 8.58 5.97 1.44
CA SER A 169 9.49 5.30 2.38
C SER A 169 10.94 5.65 2.06
N HIS A 170 11.74 5.87 3.11
CA HIS A 170 13.18 6.13 2.99
C HIS A 170 13.99 4.90 3.40
N GLU A 171 15.08 4.61 2.71
CA GLU A 171 15.91 3.43 2.92
C GLU A 171 16.58 3.36 4.31
N ASP A 172 16.74 4.48 4.97
CA ASP A 172 17.37 4.56 6.30
C ASP A 172 16.35 4.87 7.41
N GLU A 173 15.05 4.90 7.07
CA GLU A 173 13.98 5.31 7.97
C GLU A 173 13.98 4.47 9.26
N ASP A 174 13.81 3.15 9.14
CA ASP A 174 13.75 2.25 10.29
C ASP A 174 15.01 2.34 11.16
N GLN A 175 16.19 2.32 10.51
CA GLN A 175 17.47 2.38 11.23
C GLN A 175 17.62 3.69 12.02
N ARG A 176 17.29 4.82 11.41
CA ARG A 176 17.46 6.14 12.01
C ARG A 176 16.41 6.44 13.08
N MET A 177 15.17 5.99 12.86
CA MET A 177 14.12 6.11 13.87
C MET A 177 14.43 5.27 15.10
N MET A 178 14.90 4.02 14.93
CA MET A 178 15.32 3.18 16.05
C MET A 178 16.44 3.80 16.89
N GLN A 179 17.35 4.57 16.28
CA GLN A 179 18.42 5.25 17.03
C GLN A 179 17.91 6.34 17.98
N LEU A 180 16.72 6.87 17.76
CA LEU A 180 16.10 7.88 18.62
C LEU A 180 15.21 7.27 19.71
N LEU A 181 14.87 5.99 19.60
CA LEU A 181 14.01 5.30 20.55
C LEU A 181 14.80 4.71 21.73
N PRO A 182 14.25 4.71 22.94
CA PRO A 182 14.84 4.00 24.07
C PRO A 182 14.96 2.49 23.78
N ALA A 183 16.05 1.86 24.25
CA ALA A 183 16.28 0.43 24.05
C ALA A 183 15.10 -0.44 24.54
N SER A 184 14.44 -0.04 25.63
CA SER A 184 13.24 -0.73 26.15
C SER A 184 12.04 -0.68 25.20
N VAL A 185 11.88 0.40 24.43
CA VAL A 185 10.84 0.55 23.41
C VAL A 185 11.17 -0.36 22.22
N ILE A 186 12.42 -0.32 21.73
CA ILE A 186 12.87 -1.17 20.62
C ILE A 186 12.67 -2.66 20.95
N GLU A 187 13.09 -3.09 22.13
CA GLU A 187 12.96 -4.50 22.55
C GLU A 187 11.48 -4.92 22.67
N ARG A 188 10.63 -4.04 23.20
CA ARG A 188 9.18 -4.30 23.31
C ARG A 188 8.54 -4.42 21.93
N GLU A 189 8.83 -3.50 21.01
CA GLU A 189 8.31 -3.52 19.64
C GLU A 189 8.79 -4.76 18.88
N ALA A 190 10.07 -5.07 18.93
CA ALA A 190 10.61 -6.27 18.29
C ALA A 190 9.94 -7.56 18.79
N LYS A 191 9.71 -7.67 20.13
CA LYS A 191 8.98 -8.81 20.71
C LYS A 191 7.51 -8.84 20.26
N ALA A 192 6.87 -7.67 20.20
CA ALA A 192 5.49 -7.53 19.74
C ALA A 192 5.36 -7.93 18.28
N ASP A 193 6.27 -7.47 17.43
CA ASP A 193 6.29 -7.77 15.99
C ASP A 193 6.50 -9.26 15.72
N GLN A 194 7.48 -9.88 16.36
CA GLN A 194 7.71 -11.33 16.23
C GLN A 194 6.49 -12.15 16.67
N ARG A 195 5.86 -11.76 17.78
CA ARG A 195 4.64 -12.41 18.26
C ARG A 195 3.49 -12.21 17.28
N ASN A 196 3.29 -10.96 16.83
CA ASN A 196 2.22 -10.61 15.91
C ASN A 196 2.41 -11.29 14.55
N GLU A 197 3.62 -11.31 14.00
CA GLU A 197 3.92 -12.01 12.76
C GLU A 197 3.57 -13.50 12.84
N ARG A 198 3.98 -14.17 13.93
CA ARG A 198 3.67 -15.59 14.14
C ARG A 198 2.16 -15.83 14.25
N ILE A 199 1.45 -14.97 15.01
CA ILE A 199 0.00 -15.05 15.18
C ILE A 199 -0.68 -14.78 13.83
N HIS A 200 -0.34 -13.70 13.14
CA HIS A 200 -0.97 -13.32 11.89
C HIS A 200 -0.72 -14.33 10.77
N ARG A 201 0.45 -14.95 10.72
CA ARG A 201 0.76 -15.97 9.73
C ARG A 201 -0.16 -17.20 9.83
N ILE A 202 -0.49 -17.61 11.05
CA ILE A 202 -1.32 -18.80 11.31
C ILE A 202 -2.80 -18.42 11.42
N MET A 203 -3.10 -17.43 12.26
CA MET A 203 -4.47 -17.07 12.61
C MET A 203 -5.14 -16.14 11.58
N GLY A 204 -4.35 -15.36 10.83
CA GLY A 204 -4.89 -14.43 9.83
C GLY A 204 -5.76 -15.13 8.78
N PRO A 205 -5.23 -16.12 8.04
CA PRO A 205 -6.02 -16.88 7.08
C PRO A 205 -7.20 -17.61 7.71
N LEU A 206 -7.02 -18.17 8.92
CA LEU A 206 -8.07 -18.88 9.65
C LEU A 206 -9.20 -17.93 10.06
N ARG A 207 -8.89 -16.75 10.57
CA ARG A 207 -9.89 -15.71 10.92
C ARG A 207 -10.70 -15.25 9.71
N VAL A 208 -10.06 -15.10 8.55
CA VAL A 208 -10.75 -14.80 7.29
C VAL A 208 -11.66 -15.96 6.90
N TRP A 209 -11.16 -17.21 6.91
CA TRP A 209 -11.90 -18.39 6.52
C TRP A 209 -13.12 -18.65 7.42
N LEU A 210 -12.96 -18.48 8.75
CA LEU A 210 -14.04 -18.59 9.74
C LEU A 210 -15.00 -17.39 9.76
N GLY A 211 -14.82 -16.37 8.91
CA GLY A 211 -15.65 -15.17 8.88
C GLY A 211 -15.51 -14.26 10.11
N ILE A 212 -14.53 -14.51 10.99
CA ILE A 212 -14.31 -13.70 12.20
C ILE A 212 -13.96 -12.26 11.83
N GLN A 213 -13.08 -12.07 10.84
CA GLN A 213 -12.70 -10.73 10.38
C GLN A 213 -13.90 -9.99 9.77
N ARG A 214 -14.76 -10.67 9.02
CA ARG A 214 -16.01 -10.12 8.49
C ARG A 214 -16.94 -9.67 9.62
N LEU A 215 -17.17 -10.54 10.60
CA LEU A 215 -18.01 -10.22 11.75
C LEU A 215 -17.51 -8.99 12.50
N GLN A 216 -16.19 -8.89 12.72
CA GLN A 216 -15.58 -7.71 13.35
C GLN A 216 -15.86 -6.43 12.55
N ILE A 217 -15.71 -6.47 11.23
CA ILE A 217 -15.97 -5.32 10.34
C ILE A 217 -17.45 -4.95 10.33
N GLU A 218 -18.35 -5.93 10.22
CA GLU A 218 -19.81 -5.67 10.14
C GLU A 218 -20.38 -5.17 11.46
N THR A 219 -19.84 -5.61 12.59
CA THR A 219 -20.28 -5.20 13.94
C THR A 219 -19.50 -4.01 14.51
N GLY A 220 -18.38 -3.64 13.91
CA GLY A 220 -17.45 -2.65 14.47
C GLY A 220 -16.65 -3.15 15.68
N TRP A 221 -16.79 -4.43 16.06
CA TRP A 221 -16.11 -5.00 17.21
C TRP A 221 -14.62 -5.25 16.92
N GLY A 222 -13.74 -4.44 17.57
CA GLY A 222 -12.29 -4.60 17.44
C GLY A 222 -11.79 -4.45 16.00
N THR A 223 -12.45 -3.61 15.20
CA THR A 223 -11.94 -3.27 13.84
C THR A 223 -10.65 -2.50 13.97
N PRO A 224 -9.54 -3.01 13.41
CA PRO A 224 -8.32 -2.24 13.35
C PRO A 224 -8.57 -0.97 12.53
N ASP A 225 -8.10 0.16 13.03
CA ASP A 225 -8.03 1.37 12.22
C ASP A 225 -6.92 1.17 11.17
N TYR A 226 -7.32 0.97 9.93
CA TYR A 226 -6.39 0.81 8.82
C TYR A 226 -6.04 2.15 8.15
N GLY A 227 -6.22 3.28 8.84
CA GLY A 227 -6.02 4.62 8.28
C GLY A 227 -7.03 5.01 7.18
N MET A 228 -7.90 4.07 6.79
CA MET A 228 -8.93 4.27 5.77
C MET A 228 -10.30 4.61 6.36
N GLN A 229 -10.40 4.77 7.67
CA GLN A 229 -11.62 5.23 8.35
C GLN A 229 -11.77 6.76 8.31
N SER A 230 -10.95 7.45 7.53
CA SER A 230 -11.09 8.88 7.32
C SER A 230 -12.54 9.23 6.97
N SER A 231 -13.10 10.20 7.68
CA SER A 231 -14.45 10.73 7.40
C SER A 231 -14.57 11.31 5.99
N ARG A 232 -13.45 11.58 5.33
CA ARG A 232 -13.37 12.07 3.94
C ARG A 232 -13.71 11.01 2.90
N LEU A 233 -13.54 9.72 3.23
CA LEU A 233 -13.97 8.65 2.32
C LEU A 233 -15.47 8.40 2.47
N PRO A 234 -16.25 8.41 1.38
CA PRO A 234 -17.63 7.98 1.39
C PRO A 234 -17.78 6.58 2.00
N LYS A 235 -18.85 6.35 2.76
CA LYS A 235 -19.10 5.07 3.44
C LYS A 235 -18.92 3.86 2.50
N ARG A 236 -19.46 3.95 1.28
CA ARG A 236 -19.33 2.88 0.27
C ARG A 236 -17.88 2.53 -0.04
N LEU A 237 -17.01 3.53 -0.21
CA LEU A 237 -15.59 3.29 -0.50
C LEU A 237 -14.86 2.67 0.70
N ARG A 238 -15.21 3.05 1.93
CA ARG A 238 -14.67 2.41 3.13
C ARG A 238 -15.06 0.94 3.20
N GLU A 239 -16.33 0.61 2.93
CA GLU A 239 -16.82 -0.76 2.91
C GLU A 239 -16.16 -1.59 1.80
N GLU A 240 -15.97 -1.00 0.62
CA GLU A 240 -15.26 -1.64 -0.50
C GLU A 240 -13.80 -1.89 -0.19
N PHE A 241 -13.12 -0.94 0.42
CA PHE A 241 -11.74 -1.10 0.86
C PHE A 241 -11.61 -2.25 1.87
N LEU A 242 -12.51 -2.31 2.86
CA LEU A 242 -12.55 -3.41 3.82
C LEU A 242 -12.82 -4.76 3.14
N TYR A 243 -13.71 -4.79 2.13
CA TYR A 243 -13.93 -5.99 1.32
C TYR A 243 -12.66 -6.46 0.62
N LEU A 244 -11.93 -5.58 -0.02
CA LEU A 244 -10.68 -5.92 -0.71
C LEU A 244 -9.62 -6.46 0.26
N ARG A 245 -9.54 -5.90 1.45
CA ARG A 245 -8.60 -6.37 2.50
C ARG A 245 -8.95 -7.73 3.11
N GLN A 246 -10.19 -8.18 2.98
CA GLN A 246 -10.62 -9.51 3.40
C GLN A 246 -10.30 -10.62 2.38
N GLN A 247 -9.74 -10.28 1.22
CA GLN A 247 -9.35 -11.30 0.25
C GLN A 247 -8.21 -12.16 0.82
N ALA A 248 -8.30 -13.48 0.64
CA ALA A 248 -7.29 -14.41 1.20
C ALA A 248 -5.86 -14.13 0.70
N ASN A 249 -5.73 -13.60 -0.50
CA ASN A 249 -4.43 -13.28 -1.10
C ASN A 249 -3.84 -11.98 -0.55
N PHE A 250 -4.69 -11.04 -0.10
CA PHE A 250 -4.26 -9.72 0.35
C PHE A 250 -3.28 -9.80 1.53
N GLY A 251 -3.67 -10.44 2.62
CA GLY A 251 -2.81 -10.56 3.81
C GLY A 251 -1.50 -11.31 3.51
N ARG A 252 -1.53 -12.31 2.62
CA ARG A 252 -0.32 -13.02 2.18
C ARG A 252 0.62 -12.12 1.37
N ALA A 253 0.07 -11.29 0.48
CA ALA A 253 0.87 -10.36 -0.32
C ALA A 253 1.52 -9.28 0.55
N VAL A 254 0.78 -8.68 1.49
CA VAL A 254 1.32 -7.70 2.45
C VAL A 254 2.45 -8.32 3.29
N ALA A 255 2.24 -9.52 3.82
CA ALA A 255 3.27 -10.22 4.58
C ALA A 255 4.50 -10.58 3.73
N ALA A 256 4.31 -10.91 2.44
CA ALA A 256 5.40 -11.20 1.53
C ALA A 256 6.21 -9.95 1.16
N GLU A 257 5.57 -8.79 0.99
CA GLU A 257 6.24 -7.49 0.84
C GLU A 257 7.04 -7.14 2.11
N GLY A 258 6.45 -7.31 3.30
CA GLY A 258 7.16 -7.09 4.58
C GLY A 258 8.40 -7.97 4.73
N ARG A 259 8.30 -9.28 4.44
CA ARG A 259 9.47 -10.18 4.47
C ARG A 259 10.56 -9.79 3.46
N ALA A 260 10.17 -9.25 2.32
CA ALA A 260 11.10 -8.80 1.28
C ALA A 260 11.60 -7.36 1.48
N PHE A 261 11.11 -6.64 2.49
CA PHE A 261 11.45 -5.23 2.72
C PHE A 261 12.95 -4.99 2.87
N PRO A 262 13.72 -5.77 3.66
CA PRO A 262 15.17 -5.60 3.74
C PRO A 262 15.88 -5.76 2.39
N GLN A 263 15.38 -6.67 1.53
CA GLN A 263 15.89 -6.83 0.18
C GLN A 263 15.53 -5.63 -0.70
N SER A 264 14.32 -5.09 -0.58
CA SER A 264 13.90 -3.87 -1.28
C SER A 264 14.73 -2.66 -0.85
N VAL A 265 15.08 -2.53 0.44
CA VAL A 265 16.03 -1.53 0.94
C VAL A 265 17.40 -1.66 0.25
N ALA A 266 17.93 -2.88 0.12
CA ALA A 266 19.19 -3.11 -0.58
C ALA A 266 19.10 -2.80 -2.09
N GLU A 267 17.95 -3.05 -2.72
CA GLU A 267 17.67 -2.73 -4.11
C GLU A 267 17.61 -1.22 -4.34
N ILE A 268 16.92 -0.47 -3.45
CA ILE A 268 16.78 0.98 -3.59
C ILE A 268 18.10 1.71 -3.37
N ARG A 269 18.96 1.27 -2.45
CA ARG A 269 20.31 1.83 -2.27
C ARG A 269 21.14 1.71 -3.54
N LYS A 270 20.92 0.66 -4.34
CA LYS A 270 21.60 0.46 -5.64
C LYS A 270 20.94 1.24 -6.78
N ALA A 271 19.69 1.62 -6.66
CA ALA A 271 18.96 2.35 -7.69
C ALA A 271 19.51 3.76 -7.93
N GLY A 272 20.17 4.34 -6.93
CA GLY A 272 20.79 5.66 -7.01
C GLY A 272 19.78 6.82 -7.05
N GLY A 273 20.27 7.99 -7.46
CA GLY A 273 19.47 9.20 -7.58
C GLY A 273 18.63 9.26 -8.86
N LEU A 274 17.79 10.29 -8.96
CA LEU A 274 16.88 10.52 -10.09
C LEU A 274 17.46 11.50 -11.15
N GLY A 275 18.72 11.93 -11.00
CA GLY A 275 19.40 12.84 -11.93
C GLY A 275 18.76 14.22 -11.95
N ASP A 276 18.42 14.71 -13.16
CA ASP A 276 17.75 16.01 -13.38
C ASP A 276 16.24 15.89 -13.60
N ARG A 277 15.65 14.72 -13.28
CA ARG A 277 14.20 14.53 -13.43
C ARG A 277 13.45 15.42 -12.45
N PRO A 278 12.38 16.08 -12.87
CA PRO A 278 11.49 16.75 -11.95
C PRO A 278 10.99 15.80 -10.85
N LEU A 279 11.22 16.21 -9.62
CA LEU A 279 10.82 15.46 -8.43
C LEU A 279 10.07 16.37 -7.48
N ILE A 280 8.92 15.92 -7.01
CA ILE A 280 8.20 16.54 -5.90
C ILE A 280 8.06 15.52 -4.79
N VAL A 281 8.40 15.92 -3.58
CA VAL A 281 8.19 15.13 -2.36
C VAL A 281 7.12 15.82 -1.54
N LEU A 282 5.97 15.20 -1.42
CA LEU A 282 4.91 15.64 -0.52
C LEU A 282 5.10 14.99 0.84
N THR A 283 5.21 15.82 1.86
CA THR A 283 5.46 15.40 3.24
C THR A 283 4.27 15.74 4.11
N ALA A 284 3.75 14.79 4.87
CA ALA A 284 2.72 15.02 5.87
C ALA A 284 3.25 15.98 6.96
N GLY A 285 2.44 16.98 7.28
CA GLY A 285 2.82 18.01 8.26
C GLY A 285 1.95 18.00 9.52
N LYS A 286 0.97 17.09 9.61
CA LYS A 286 0.24 16.90 10.85
C LYS A 286 1.17 16.22 11.87
N PRO A 287 1.27 16.76 13.10
CA PRO A 287 2.08 16.16 14.15
C PRO A 287 1.75 14.69 14.37
N LEU A 288 2.75 13.91 14.74
CA LEU A 288 2.56 12.51 15.12
C LEU A 288 1.61 12.42 16.33
N ASP A 289 0.78 11.39 16.38
CA ASP A 289 -0.05 11.15 17.56
C ASP A 289 0.85 10.88 18.77
N PRO A 290 0.54 11.45 19.97
CA PRO A 290 1.37 11.26 21.14
C PRO A 290 1.55 9.79 21.49
N ASP A 291 2.80 9.34 21.65
CA ASP A 291 3.10 8.01 22.19
C ASP A 291 3.16 8.08 23.72
N PRO A 292 2.46 7.20 24.45
CA PRO A 292 2.40 7.25 25.92
C PRO A 292 3.73 6.94 26.62
N ILE A 293 4.74 6.50 25.89
CA ILE A 293 6.04 6.07 26.42
C ILE A 293 7.15 7.05 26.06
N LEU A 294 6.97 7.79 24.96
CA LEU A 294 7.96 8.75 24.49
C LEU A 294 7.74 10.12 25.14
N THR A 295 8.83 10.80 25.46
CA THR A 295 8.78 12.19 25.91
C THR A 295 8.48 13.12 24.72
N ASN A 296 7.97 14.32 25.00
CA ASN A 296 7.76 15.34 23.96
C ASN A 296 9.05 15.63 23.17
N GLU A 297 10.20 15.69 23.85
CA GLU A 297 11.50 15.88 23.17
C GLU A 297 11.83 14.74 22.20
N GLN A 298 11.49 13.50 22.55
CA GLN A 298 11.69 12.36 21.67
C GLN A 298 10.73 12.40 20.46
N MET A 299 9.47 12.78 20.69
CA MET A 299 8.50 13.00 19.63
C MET A 299 8.97 14.09 18.66
N ASP A 300 9.42 15.23 19.19
CA ASP A 300 9.96 16.33 18.37
C ASP A 300 11.16 15.88 17.52
N LYS A 301 12.06 15.05 18.09
CA LYS A 301 13.20 14.50 17.35
C LYS A 301 12.77 13.56 16.23
N LEU A 302 11.76 12.73 16.48
CA LEU A 302 11.21 11.83 15.46
C LEU A 302 10.54 12.62 14.33
N GLU A 303 9.74 13.64 14.65
CA GLU A 303 9.12 14.51 13.66
C GLU A 303 10.15 15.29 12.83
N ASN A 304 11.17 15.84 13.48
CA ASN A 304 12.25 16.54 12.80
C ASN A 304 13.02 15.61 11.86
N LEU A 305 13.35 14.39 12.30
CA LEU A 305 13.98 13.38 11.47
C LEU A 305 13.11 13.04 10.26
N TRP A 306 11.81 12.82 10.48
CA TRP A 306 10.87 12.46 9.44
C TRP A 306 10.70 13.56 8.40
N ILE A 307 10.29 14.75 8.85
CA ILE A 307 9.86 15.84 7.98
C ILE A 307 11.06 16.56 7.36
N TYR A 308 12.03 16.94 8.19
CA TYR A 308 13.08 17.90 7.79
C TYR A 308 14.40 17.25 7.42
N ASP A 309 14.54 15.92 7.62
CA ASP A 309 15.76 15.21 7.25
C ASP A 309 15.47 14.14 6.19
N LEU A 310 14.74 13.07 6.50
CA LEU A 310 14.52 11.97 5.57
C LEU A 310 13.78 12.42 4.30
N ARG A 311 12.72 13.21 4.42
CA ARG A 311 11.95 13.70 3.26
C ARG A 311 12.71 14.76 2.46
N LEU A 312 13.54 15.54 3.12
CA LEU A 312 14.43 16.47 2.44
C LEU A 312 15.52 15.72 1.65
N GLN A 313 16.08 14.64 2.20
CA GLN A 313 17.02 13.78 1.48
C GLN A 313 16.37 13.15 0.24
N GLU A 314 15.11 12.73 0.31
CA GLU A 314 14.37 12.27 -0.86
C GLU A 314 14.28 13.36 -1.94
N ALA A 315 14.04 14.62 -1.56
CA ALA A 315 14.02 15.72 -2.52
C ALA A 315 15.39 15.93 -3.19
N HIS A 316 16.47 15.68 -2.48
CA HIS A 316 17.83 15.76 -3.02
C HIS A 316 18.23 14.59 -3.95
N LEU A 317 17.37 13.58 -4.12
CA LEU A 317 17.58 12.54 -5.14
C LEU A 317 17.60 13.10 -6.57
N SER A 318 17.07 14.30 -6.78
CA SER A 318 17.11 15.01 -8.05
C SER A 318 17.65 16.43 -7.90
N THR A 319 18.44 16.89 -8.87
CA THR A 319 18.86 18.31 -8.94
C THR A 319 17.70 19.27 -9.14
N ARG A 320 16.52 18.75 -9.51
CA ARG A 320 15.25 19.50 -9.66
C ARG A 320 14.19 19.07 -8.64
N GLY A 321 14.62 18.46 -7.53
CA GLY A 321 13.75 18.00 -6.47
C GLY A 321 13.24 19.17 -5.60
N LYS A 322 12.01 19.04 -5.11
CA LYS A 322 11.37 19.99 -4.18
C LYS A 322 10.56 19.21 -3.15
N GLN A 323 10.70 19.59 -1.89
CA GLN A 323 9.82 19.15 -0.82
C GLN A 323 8.68 20.15 -0.66
N ILE A 324 7.47 19.66 -0.41
CA ILE A 324 6.28 20.41 -0.07
C ILE A 324 5.64 19.77 1.16
N ILE A 325 5.62 20.50 2.26
CA ILE A 325 4.95 20.04 3.48
C ILE A 325 3.45 20.32 3.33
N VAL A 326 2.62 19.32 3.66
CA VAL A 326 1.15 19.36 3.62
C VAL A 326 0.63 19.42 5.07
N PRO A 327 0.37 20.62 5.63
CA PRO A 327 0.24 20.83 7.08
C PRO A 327 -0.87 20.01 7.75
N ASP A 328 -1.99 19.82 7.05
CA ASP A 328 -3.20 19.21 7.61
C ASP A 328 -3.37 17.73 7.19
N SER A 329 -2.28 17.06 6.86
CA SER A 329 -2.32 15.68 6.41
C SER A 329 -1.55 14.75 7.31
N THR A 330 -2.10 13.57 7.53
CA THR A 330 -1.39 12.40 8.06
C THR A 330 -0.59 11.73 6.94
N HIS A 331 0.04 10.58 7.25
CA HIS A 331 0.67 9.73 6.24
C HIS A 331 -0.22 9.43 5.02
N MET A 332 -1.54 9.50 5.17
CA MET A 332 -2.51 9.21 4.11
C MET A 332 -2.85 10.44 3.25
N ILE A 333 -1.85 11.20 2.78
CA ILE A 333 -2.03 12.37 1.91
C ILE A 333 -3.00 12.11 0.73
N PRO A 334 -2.97 10.95 0.05
CA PRO A 334 -3.91 10.67 -1.05
C PRO A 334 -5.39 10.75 -0.67
N ILE A 335 -5.69 10.59 0.62
CA ILE A 335 -7.05 10.63 1.17
C ILE A 335 -7.31 11.93 1.91
N ASP A 336 -6.37 12.36 2.74
CA ASP A 336 -6.52 13.57 3.55
C ASP A 336 -6.48 14.85 2.70
N ARG A 337 -5.56 14.89 1.74
CA ARG A 337 -5.31 16.06 0.89
C ARG A 337 -5.05 15.63 -0.57
N PRO A 338 -6.04 14.99 -1.24
CA PRO A 338 -5.91 14.61 -2.65
C PRO A 338 -5.60 15.83 -3.54
N ASP A 339 -6.07 17.02 -3.16
CA ASP A 339 -5.77 18.28 -3.83
C ASP A 339 -4.26 18.60 -3.85
N ALA A 340 -3.53 18.30 -2.79
CA ALA A 340 -2.08 18.48 -2.74
C ALA A 340 -1.38 17.58 -3.78
N VAL A 341 -1.80 16.31 -3.89
CA VAL A 341 -1.26 15.39 -4.92
C VAL A 341 -1.58 15.87 -6.33
N VAL A 342 -2.83 16.28 -6.58
CA VAL A 342 -3.28 16.78 -7.89
C VAL A 342 -2.56 18.08 -8.26
N SER A 343 -2.22 18.91 -7.28
CA SER A 343 -1.51 20.19 -7.47
C SER A 343 0.01 20.02 -7.60
N ALA A 344 0.57 18.88 -7.21
CA ALA A 344 1.99 18.56 -7.34
C ALA A 344 2.39 18.41 -8.83
N ARG A 345 2.14 19.47 -9.61
CA ARG A 345 2.38 19.49 -11.06
C ARG A 345 3.86 19.51 -11.35
N VAL A 346 4.40 18.38 -11.75
CA VAL A 346 5.70 18.33 -12.41
C VAL A 346 5.59 19.12 -13.73
N PRO A 347 6.51 20.03 -14.08
CA PRO A 347 6.40 20.90 -15.26
C PRO A 347 6.11 20.19 -16.58
N GLN A 348 6.38 18.89 -16.68
CA GLN A 348 6.19 18.05 -17.87
C GLN A 348 4.81 17.41 -18.00
N TRP A 349 3.83 17.75 -17.19
CA TRP A 349 2.44 17.38 -17.46
C TRP A 349 1.96 17.98 -18.80
N ARG A 350 2.71 18.96 -19.39
CA ARG A 350 2.50 19.47 -20.75
C ARG A 350 3.62 19.00 -21.68
N ARG A 351 3.27 18.27 -22.70
CA ARG A 351 4.15 17.60 -23.68
C ARG A 351 4.82 18.56 -24.70
N ASN A 352 5.31 19.72 -24.34
CA ASN A 352 5.89 20.64 -25.32
C ASN A 352 7.27 21.18 -24.96
N ARG A 353 8.35 20.32 -24.96
CA ARG A 353 9.74 20.79 -25.10
C ARG A 353 10.81 19.68 -25.25
N TRP A 354 10.49 18.50 -25.75
CA TRP A 354 11.53 17.45 -25.96
C TRP A 354 11.87 17.19 -27.45
N THR A 355 11.41 18.00 -28.41
CA THR A 355 11.71 17.83 -29.83
C THR A 355 12.87 18.68 -30.33
N SER A 356 13.65 19.34 -29.47
CA SER A 356 14.75 20.22 -29.91
C SER A 356 16.16 19.86 -29.44
N ALA A 357 16.38 18.64 -28.93
CA ALA A 357 17.72 18.20 -28.49
C ALA A 357 18.23 16.92 -29.20
N ILE A 358 17.69 16.58 -30.35
CA ILE A 358 18.27 15.59 -31.26
C ILE A 358 18.35 16.25 -32.64
N ARG A 359 19.36 17.06 -32.83
CA ARG A 359 20.04 17.34 -34.10
C ARG A 359 21.51 17.45 -33.86
#